data_09b53756d54357ed93d84f43529d6d51
#
_entry.id   09b53756d54357ed93d84f43529d6d51
#
_cell.length_a   1.000
_cell.length_b   1.000
_cell.length_c   1.000
_cell.angle_alpha   90.00
_cell.angle_beta   90.00
_cell.angle_gamma   90.00
#
_symmetry.space_group_name_H-M   'P 1'
#
loop_
_entity.id
_entity.type
_entity.pdbx_description
1 polymer ?
#
loop_
_entity_poly.entity_id
_entity_poly.type
_entity_poly.pdbx_seq_one_letter_code
_entity_poly.pdbx_strand_id
1 'polypeptide(L)'
;MNTSQVAIVTGASRGIGAAIAHRLAADGYAVVVNYAGNAQEAAKVVDGIAAAGGRAIAVQADVADPAAARRLFDEAVQAYGRVDVLVNNAGIMPPALPHLADTDDQTFDRLFSVNVKGSFNTMREAAARLQTGGRILNFSTSVIGLGLPGYAVYAATKGAIEVMTNILAKELRGKGITVNAVAPGPTATALFLDGKSPETIERMAKAAPLERLGTPDDIANTVALLVGPQAGWVNGQTLRANGGLV
;
A
#
# COMPACT_ATOMS: atom_id res chain seq x y z
N MET A 1 -28.35 -4.91 11.80
CA MET A 1 -27.03 -4.55 12.36
C MET A 1 -26.19 -4.06 11.20
N ASN A 2 -25.75 -2.79 11.22
CA ASN A 2 -24.91 -2.24 10.16
C ASN A 2 -23.49 -2.82 10.37
N THR A 3 -23.14 -3.88 9.65
CA THR A 3 -21.80 -4.48 9.75
C THR A 3 -20.83 -3.52 9.08
N SER A 4 -19.89 -2.93 9.87
CA SER A 4 -18.84 -2.07 9.32
C SER A 4 -18.09 -2.80 8.22
N GLN A 5 -17.71 -2.08 7.17
CA GLN A 5 -16.81 -2.58 6.12
C GLN A 5 -15.45 -2.91 6.73
N VAL A 6 -14.76 -3.89 6.14
CA VAL A 6 -13.48 -4.41 6.64
C VAL A 6 -12.38 -4.12 5.64
N ALA A 7 -11.30 -3.50 6.11
CA ALA A 7 -10.13 -3.16 5.30
C ALA A 7 -8.90 -3.93 5.78
N ILE A 8 -8.23 -4.64 4.88
CA ILE A 8 -6.89 -5.18 5.10
C ILE A 8 -5.87 -4.16 4.57
N VAL A 9 -4.93 -3.73 5.41
CA VAL A 9 -3.82 -2.86 5.01
C VAL A 9 -2.52 -3.61 5.23
N THR A 10 -1.80 -3.93 4.14
CA THR A 10 -0.53 -4.64 4.25
C THR A 10 0.62 -3.70 4.59
N GLY A 11 1.59 -4.19 5.40
CA GLY A 11 2.71 -3.36 5.85
C GLY A 11 2.26 -2.16 6.70
N ALA A 12 1.23 -2.34 7.55
CA ALA A 12 0.55 -1.25 8.24
C ALA A 12 1.11 -0.93 9.64
N SER A 13 2.25 -1.51 10.03
CA SER A 13 2.83 -1.25 11.36
C SER A 13 3.52 0.11 11.48
N ARG A 14 3.78 0.82 10.40
CA ARG A 14 4.47 2.13 10.39
C ARG A 14 4.23 2.93 9.12
N GLY A 15 4.67 4.19 9.13
CA GLY A 15 4.70 5.07 7.95
C GLY A 15 3.35 5.24 7.28
N ILE A 16 3.31 5.17 5.96
CA ILE A 16 2.09 5.35 5.15
C ILE A 16 1.03 4.31 5.54
N GLY A 17 1.41 3.04 5.71
CA GLY A 17 0.46 1.98 6.05
C GLY A 17 -0.23 2.22 7.40
N ALA A 18 0.49 2.70 8.42
CA ALA A 18 -0.09 3.05 9.71
C ALA A 18 -1.06 4.23 9.59
N ALA A 19 -0.68 5.29 8.86
CA ALA A 19 -1.56 6.44 8.61
C ALA A 19 -2.85 6.02 7.87
N ILE A 20 -2.75 5.12 6.89
CA ILE A 20 -3.91 4.54 6.21
C ILE A 20 -4.80 3.78 7.19
N ALA A 21 -4.21 2.94 8.04
CA ALA A 21 -4.96 2.16 9.02
C ALA A 21 -5.75 3.06 9.98
N HIS A 22 -5.11 4.11 10.53
CA HIS A 22 -5.78 5.11 11.37
C HIS A 22 -6.89 5.85 10.61
N ARG A 23 -6.61 6.28 9.39
CA ARG A 23 -7.58 7.02 8.58
C ARG A 23 -8.80 6.17 8.24
N LEU A 24 -8.63 4.94 7.78
CA LEU A 24 -9.76 4.06 7.45
C LEU A 24 -10.57 3.68 8.70
N ALA A 25 -9.90 3.49 9.85
CA ALA A 25 -10.61 3.27 11.12
C ALA A 25 -11.47 4.49 11.51
N ALA A 26 -10.96 5.71 11.35
CA ALA A 26 -11.70 6.95 11.58
C ALA A 26 -12.90 7.10 10.62
N ASP A 27 -12.77 6.60 9.39
CA ASP A 27 -13.85 6.56 8.39
C ASP A 27 -14.87 5.40 8.65
N GLY A 28 -14.70 4.64 9.75
CA GLY A 28 -15.66 3.62 10.23
C GLY A 28 -15.38 2.19 9.76
N TYR A 29 -14.25 1.93 9.09
CA TYR A 29 -13.83 0.57 8.74
C TYR A 29 -13.34 -0.18 9.99
N ALA A 30 -13.56 -1.51 10.03
CA ALA A 30 -12.75 -2.39 10.87
C ALA A 30 -11.47 -2.70 10.11
N VAL A 31 -10.30 -2.54 10.75
CA VAL A 31 -9.02 -2.58 10.05
C VAL A 31 -8.19 -3.78 10.49
N VAL A 32 -7.66 -4.52 9.51
CA VAL A 32 -6.65 -5.54 9.72
C VAL A 32 -5.28 -4.92 9.43
N VAL A 33 -4.51 -4.68 10.48
CA VAL A 33 -3.16 -4.14 10.46
C VAL A 33 -2.20 -5.30 10.20
N ASN A 34 -1.82 -5.54 8.94
CA ASN A 34 -0.87 -6.57 8.61
C ASN A 34 0.58 -6.08 8.80
N TYR A 35 1.42 -6.95 9.33
CA TYR A 35 2.86 -6.73 9.49
C TYR A 35 3.64 -8.03 9.27
N ALA A 36 4.92 -7.93 8.89
CA ALA A 36 5.79 -9.10 8.71
C ALA A 36 6.64 -9.39 9.95
N GLY A 37 7.31 -8.39 10.52
CA GLY A 37 8.31 -8.64 11.58
C GLY A 37 8.11 -7.86 12.89
N ASN A 38 7.57 -6.65 12.87
CA ASN A 38 7.52 -5.78 14.06
C ASN A 38 6.15 -5.78 14.74
N ALA A 39 5.94 -6.73 15.65
CA ALA A 39 4.69 -6.88 16.39
C ALA A 39 4.39 -5.68 17.31
N GLN A 40 5.42 -5.10 17.94
CA GLN A 40 5.22 -3.96 18.85
C GLN A 40 4.70 -2.73 18.12
N GLU A 41 5.24 -2.40 16.95
CA GLU A 41 4.75 -1.27 16.15
C GLU A 41 3.33 -1.53 15.64
N ALA A 42 3.01 -2.76 15.24
CA ALA A 42 1.65 -3.11 14.85
C ALA A 42 0.66 -2.99 16.02
N ALA A 43 1.06 -3.41 17.22
CA ALA A 43 0.26 -3.26 18.44
C ALA A 43 -0.02 -1.77 18.73
N LYS A 44 0.99 -0.89 18.65
CA LYS A 44 0.79 0.56 18.83
C LYS A 44 -0.25 1.15 17.89
N VAL A 45 -0.26 0.70 16.63
CA VAL A 45 -1.27 1.15 15.64
C VAL A 45 -2.66 0.68 16.06
N VAL A 46 -2.80 -0.58 16.46
CA VAL A 46 -4.09 -1.14 16.94
C VAL A 46 -4.57 -0.41 18.19
N ASP A 47 -3.69 -0.20 19.17
CA ASP A 47 -4.02 0.51 20.42
C ASP A 47 -4.44 1.96 20.14
N GLY A 48 -3.74 2.64 19.23
CA GLY A 48 -4.08 4.01 18.82
C GLY A 48 -5.46 4.07 18.14
N ILE A 49 -5.79 3.09 17.29
CA ILE A 49 -7.11 2.99 16.67
C ILE A 49 -8.19 2.72 17.73
N ALA A 50 -7.93 1.81 18.67
CA ALA A 50 -8.87 1.51 19.75
C ALA A 50 -9.09 2.72 20.69
N ALA A 51 -8.04 3.45 21.04
CA ALA A 51 -8.13 4.66 21.84
C ALA A 51 -8.96 5.76 21.17
N ALA A 52 -8.97 5.80 19.82
CA ALA A 52 -9.84 6.70 19.04
C ALA A 52 -11.28 6.16 18.82
N GLY A 53 -11.63 5.03 19.44
CA GLY A 53 -12.96 4.41 19.32
C GLY A 53 -13.15 3.57 18.05
N GLY A 54 -12.11 3.33 17.28
CA GLY A 54 -12.10 2.47 16.10
C GLY A 54 -11.92 0.98 16.45
N ARG A 55 -11.90 0.13 15.42
CA ARG A 55 -11.72 -1.31 15.57
C ARG A 55 -10.58 -1.80 14.69
N ALA A 56 -9.59 -2.45 15.27
CA ALA A 56 -8.51 -3.05 14.52
C ALA A 56 -8.00 -4.33 15.18
N ILE A 57 -7.39 -5.19 14.37
CA ILE A 57 -6.56 -6.32 14.83
C ILE A 57 -5.22 -6.28 14.12
N ALA A 58 -4.18 -6.79 14.77
CA ALA A 58 -2.87 -6.99 14.16
C ALA A 58 -2.73 -8.44 13.69
N VAL A 59 -2.33 -8.64 12.43
CA VAL A 59 -2.12 -9.97 11.84
C VAL A 59 -0.73 -10.08 11.25
N GLN A 60 0.06 -11.03 11.76
CA GLN A 60 1.41 -11.30 11.23
C GLN A 60 1.33 -12.18 10.00
N ALA A 61 1.76 -11.63 8.86
CA ALA A 61 1.92 -12.39 7.62
C ALA A 61 2.98 -11.75 6.72
N ASP A 62 3.95 -12.54 6.26
CA ASP A 62 4.78 -12.14 5.12
C ASP A 62 3.97 -12.35 3.85
N VAL A 63 3.60 -11.27 3.18
CA VAL A 63 2.79 -11.33 1.95
C VAL A 63 3.50 -12.04 0.81
N ALA A 64 4.83 -12.16 0.83
CA ALA A 64 5.60 -12.93 -0.14
C ALA A 64 5.34 -14.44 -0.05
N ASP A 65 4.91 -14.95 1.12
CA ASP A 65 4.45 -16.31 1.32
C ASP A 65 2.95 -16.45 0.98
N PRO A 66 2.58 -17.25 -0.04
CA PRO A 66 1.18 -17.40 -0.43
C PRO A 66 0.31 -18.03 0.66
N ALA A 67 0.86 -18.89 1.53
CA ALA A 67 0.10 -19.47 2.62
C ALA A 67 -0.16 -18.42 3.72
N ALA A 68 0.82 -17.56 4.03
CA ALA A 68 0.62 -16.46 4.97
C ALA A 68 -0.37 -15.42 4.42
N ALA A 69 -0.32 -15.10 3.13
CA ALA A 69 -1.31 -14.21 2.50
C ALA A 69 -2.73 -14.79 2.61
N ARG A 70 -2.92 -16.09 2.41
CA ARG A 70 -4.22 -16.76 2.61
C ARG A 70 -4.68 -16.65 4.06
N ARG A 71 -3.83 -16.98 5.04
CA ARG A 71 -4.15 -16.87 6.47
C ARG A 71 -4.54 -15.46 6.87
N LEU A 72 -3.90 -14.43 6.31
CA LEU A 72 -4.28 -13.03 6.54
C LEU A 72 -5.76 -12.77 6.24
N PHE A 73 -6.27 -13.29 5.14
CA PHE A 73 -7.69 -13.17 4.78
C PHE A 73 -8.57 -14.06 5.66
N ASP A 74 -8.10 -15.26 6.04
CA ASP A 74 -8.85 -16.16 6.94
C ASP A 74 -9.06 -15.50 8.30
N GLU A 75 -8.02 -14.91 8.88
CA GLU A 75 -8.09 -14.19 10.15
C GLU A 75 -8.97 -12.94 10.06
N ALA A 76 -8.92 -12.20 8.95
CA ALA A 76 -9.83 -11.07 8.72
C ALA A 76 -11.30 -11.50 8.71
N VAL A 77 -11.61 -12.59 8.01
CA VAL A 77 -12.97 -13.15 7.96
C VAL A 77 -13.38 -13.73 9.32
N GLN A 78 -12.48 -14.41 10.03
CA GLN A 78 -12.74 -14.92 11.36
C GLN A 78 -13.08 -13.81 12.36
N ALA A 79 -12.36 -12.69 12.31
CA ALA A 79 -12.54 -11.58 13.25
C ALA A 79 -13.77 -10.72 12.94
N TYR A 80 -14.05 -10.49 11.65
CA TYR A 80 -15.03 -9.50 11.22
C TYR A 80 -16.10 -10.00 10.25
N GLY A 81 -16.04 -11.27 9.83
CA GLY A 81 -17.05 -11.92 8.99
C GLY A 81 -16.95 -11.61 7.49
N ARG A 82 -16.14 -10.64 7.08
CA ARG A 82 -16.04 -10.19 5.68
C ARG A 82 -14.74 -9.47 5.38
N VAL A 83 -14.45 -9.24 4.10
CA VAL A 83 -13.41 -8.32 3.63
C VAL A 83 -13.99 -7.49 2.47
N ASP A 84 -13.84 -6.17 2.53
CA ASP A 84 -14.36 -5.21 1.54
C ASP A 84 -13.26 -4.46 0.82
N VAL A 85 -12.15 -4.18 1.52
CA VAL A 85 -11.06 -3.36 1.00
C VAL A 85 -9.74 -4.09 1.21
N LEU A 86 -8.91 -4.12 0.16
CA LEU A 86 -7.50 -4.47 0.24
C LEU A 86 -6.66 -3.26 -0.13
N VAL A 87 -5.73 -2.88 0.75
CA VAL A 87 -4.68 -1.90 0.45
C VAL A 87 -3.33 -2.59 0.46
N ASN A 88 -2.75 -2.80 -0.72
CA ASN A 88 -1.42 -3.38 -0.92
C ASN A 88 -0.34 -2.31 -0.76
N ASN A 89 -0.03 -1.96 0.49
CA ASN A 89 1.00 -1.00 0.83
C ASN A 89 2.36 -1.65 1.15
N ALA A 90 2.40 -2.91 1.58
CA ALA A 90 3.66 -3.61 1.86
C ALA A 90 4.64 -3.52 0.69
N GLY A 91 5.86 -3.12 0.98
CA GLY A 91 6.92 -3.00 -0.01
C GLY A 91 8.24 -2.60 0.61
N ILE A 92 9.31 -2.89 -0.12
CA ILE A 92 10.68 -2.55 0.26
C ILE A 92 11.35 -1.79 -0.88
N MET A 93 12.39 -1.06 -0.53
CA MET A 93 13.30 -0.38 -1.44
C MET A 93 14.73 -0.70 -1.00
N PRO A 94 15.68 -0.90 -1.91
CA PRO A 94 17.07 -1.17 -1.53
C PRO A 94 17.68 0.10 -0.91
N PRO A 95 18.39 -0.01 0.22
CA PRO A 95 18.90 1.16 0.93
C PRO A 95 19.98 1.93 0.12
N ALA A 96 20.75 1.23 -0.69
CA ALA A 96 21.88 1.81 -1.42
C ALA A 96 21.54 2.31 -2.84
N LEU A 97 20.35 2.02 -3.38
CA LEU A 97 19.92 2.37 -4.75
C LEU A 97 21.00 2.07 -5.81
N PRO A 98 21.44 0.81 -5.97
CA PRO A 98 22.49 0.47 -6.91
C PRO A 98 22.06 0.73 -8.36
N HIS A 99 22.99 1.07 -9.24
CA HIS A 99 22.74 1.10 -10.67
C HIS A 99 22.36 -0.30 -11.17
N LEU A 100 21.70 -0.37 -12.32
CA LEU A 100 21.22 -1.65 -12.86
C LEU A 100 22.34 -2.67 -13.01
N ALA A 101 23.51 -2.23 -13.51
CA ALA A 101 24.67 -3.10 -13.71
C ALA A 101 25.29 -3.63 -12.41
N ASP A 102 25.05 -2.94 -11.29
CA ASP A 102 25.63 -3.25 -9.98
C ASP A 102 24.60 -3.92 -9.03
N THR A 103 23.39 -4.16 -9.51
CA THR A 103 22.35 -4.83 -8.72
C THR A 103 22.60 -6.33 -8.71
N ASP A 104 22.84 -6.90 -7.53
CA ASP A 104 22.99 -8.35 -7.36
C ASP A 104 21.65 -9.09 -7.43
N ASP A 105 21.73 -10.40 -7.73
CA ASP A 105 20.55 -11.27 -7.85
C ASP A 105 19.74 -11.34 -6.55
N GLN A 106 20.38 -11.32 -5.39
CA GLN A 106 19.68 -11.37 -4.10
C GLN A 106 18.80 -10.13 -3.88
N THR A 107 19.32 -8.95 -4.21
CA THR A 107 18.56 -7.68 -4.16
C THR A 107 17.41 -7.71 -5.15
N PHE A 108 17.65 -8.17 -6.39
CA PHE A 108 16.62 -8.33 -7.40
C PHE A 108 15.50 -9.26 -6.91
N ASP A 109 15.84 -10.48 -6.52
CA ASP A 109 14.90 -11.49 -6.08
C ASP A 109 14.09 -11.03 -4.86
N ARG A 110 14.75 -10.38 -3.90
CA ARG A 110 14.09 -9.86 -2.70
C ARG A 110 13.05 -8.78 -3.04
N LEU A 111 13.38 -7.86 -3.94
CA LEU A 111 12.47 -6.81 -4.41
C LEU A 111 11.26 -7.40 -5.12
N PHE A 112 11.47 -8.33 -6.04
CA PHE A 112 10.37 -8.98 -6.76
C PHE A 112 9.53 -9.87 -5.85
N SER A 113 10.16 -10.60 -4.92
CA SER A 113 9.45 -11.42 -3.94
C SER A 113 8.48 -10.61 -3.08
N VAL A 114 8.95 -9.50 -2.49
CA VAL A 114 8.09 -8.70 -1.60
C VAL A 114 7.13 -7.83 -2.39
N ASN A 115 7.64 -7.01 -3.33
CA ASN A 115 6.83 -5.98 -3.98
C ASN A 115 5.86 -6.56 -5.02
N VAL A 116 6.30 -7.54 -5.82
CA VAL A 116 5.48 -8.10 -6.91
C VAL A 116 4.70 -9.31 -6.44
N LYS A 117 5.40 -10.37 -5.98
CA LYS A 117 4.76 -11.62 -5.57
C LYS A 117 3.88 -11.39 -4.35
N GLY A 118 4.29 -10.55 -3.38
CA GLY A 118 3.48 -10.20 -2.22
C GLY A 118 2.15 -9.55 -2.62
N SER A 119 2.18 -8.54 -3.49
CA SER A 119 0.96 -7.90 -4.00
C SER A 119 0.13 -8.85 -4.86
N PHE A 120 0.76 -9.69 -5.67
CA PHE A 120 0.06 -10.73 -6.45
C PHE A 120 -0.69 -11.71 -5.54
N ASN A 121 -0.05 -12.23 -4.48
CA ASN A 121 -0.67 -13.17 -3.55
C ASN A 121 -1.93 -12.57 -2.91
N THR A 122 -1.84 -11.35 -2.42
CA THR A 122 -2.96 -10.66 -1.75
C THR A 122 -4.05 -10.26 -2.75
N MET A 123 -3.71 -9.80 -3.96
CA MET A 123 -4.69 -9.53 -5.02
C MET A 123 -5.45 -10.80 -5.43
N ARG A 124 -4.76 -11.95 -5.52
CA ARG A 124 -5.40 -13.24 -5.84
C ARG A 124 -6.42 -13.65 -4.78
N GLU A 125 -6.09 -13.52 -3.49
CA GLU A 125 -7.05 -13.79 -2.41
C GLU A 125 -8.21 -12.77 -2.43
N ALA A 126 -7.93 -11.49 -2.65
CA ALA A 126 -8.94 -10.45 -2.75
C ALA A 126 -9.92 -10.68 -3.91
N ALA A 127 -9.42 -11.06 -5.09
CA ALA A 127 -10.25 -11.34 -6.27
C ALA A 127 -11.28 -12.45 -6.03
N ALA A 128 -10.94 -13.42 -5.16
CA ALA A 128 -11.82 -14.52 -4.79
C ALA A 128 -12.78 -14.20 -3.63
N ARG A 129 -12.39 -13.32 -2.71
CA ARG A 129 -12.99 -13.21 -1.38
C ARG A 129 -13.63 -11.85 -1.05
N LEU A 130 -13.29 -10.77 -1.78
CA LEU A 130 -13.91 -9.48 -1.52
C LEU A 130 -15.41 -9.51 -1.81
N GLN A 131 -16.14 -8.76 -0.99
CA GLN A 131 -17.57 -8.56 -1.22
C GLN A 131 -17.82 -7.77 -2.51
N THR A 132 -18.99 -7.98 -3.13
CA THR A 132 -19.45 -7.15 -4.25
C THR A 132 -19.39 -5.67 -3.88
N GLY A 133 -18.85 -4.85 -4.76
CA GLY A 133 -18.63 -3.43 -4.50
C GLY A 133 -17.35 -3.12 -3.74
N GLY A 134 -16.49 -4.13 -3.53
CA GLY A 134 -15.21 -3.97 -2.83
C GLY A 134 -14.19 -3.09 -3.55
N ARG A 135 -13.05 -2.86 -2.91
CA ARG A 135 -11.95 -2.00 -3.40
C ARG A 135 -10.61 -2.69 -3.25
N ILE A 136 -9.80 -2.65 -4.30
CA ILE A 136 -8.39 -3.03 -4.24
C ILE A 136 -7.57 -1.80 -4.60
N LEU A 137 -6.67 -1.40 -3.71
CA LEU A 137 -5.76 -0.30 -3.93
C LEU A 137 -4.31 -0.76 -3.79
N ASN A 138 -3.56 -0.62 -4.85
CA ASN A 138 -2.16 -1.02 -4.91
C ASN A 138 -1.22 0.18 -4.79
N PHE A 139 0.00 -0.03 -4.31
CA PHE A 139 1.02 1.02 -4.21
C PHE A 139 2.05 0.90 -5.33
N SER A 140 2.03 1.87 -6.24
CA SER A 140 3.07 2.17 -7.22
C SER A 140 4.05 3.22 -6.67
N THR A 141 4.67 4.01 -7.52
CA THR A 141 5.59 5.10 -7.18
C THR A 141 5.69 6.12 -8.32
N SER A 142 5.84 7.39 -7.99
CA SER A 142 6.14 8.45 -8.98
C SER A 142 7.53 8.31 -9.62
N VAL A 143 8.42 7.49 -9.05
CA VAL A 143 9.76 7.23 -9.62
C VAL A 143 9.70 6.67 -11.04
N ILE A 144 8.63 5.94 -11.40
CA ILE A 144 8.42 5.44 -12.77
C ILE A 144 8.42 6.60 -13.77
N GLY A 145 7.72 7.69 -13.46
CA GLY A 145 7.69 8.88 -14.33
C GLY A 145 8.96 9.72 -14.28
N LEU A 146 9.70 9.68 -13.17
CA LEU A 146 10.94 10.44 -13.01
C LEU A 146 12.15 9.80 -13.71
N GLY A 147 12.19 8.48 -13.86
CA GLY A 147 13.30 7.78 -14.50
C GLY A 147 14.65 7.96 -13.80
N LEU A 148 14.67 7.99 -12.47
CA LEU A 148 15.88 8.30 -11.70
C LEU A 148 16.90 7.14 -11.74
N PRO A 149 18.20 7.41 -11.97
CA PRO A 149 19.26 6.41 -11.82
C PRO A 149 19.26 5.77 -10.42
N GLY A 150 19.58 4.46 -10.35
CA GLY A 150 19.57 3.68 -9.11
C GLY A 150 18.21 3.11 -8.73
N TYR A 151 17.14 3.48 -9.42
CA TYR A 151 15.78 2.99 -9.12
C TYR A 151 15.29 1.90 -10.08
N ALA A 152 16.11 1.41 -11.02
CA ALA A 152 15.66 0.58 -12.12
C ALA A 152 14.86 -0.65 -11.66
N VAL A 153 15.40 -1.49 -10.77
CA VAL A 153 14.74 -2.71 -10.32
C VAL A 153 13.53 -2.39 -9.44
N TYR A 154 13.65 -1.41 -8.54
CA TYR A 154 12.51 -0.96 -7.72
C TYR A 154 11.36 -0.44 -8.60
N ALA A 155 11.65 0.44 -9.56
CA ALA A 155 10.65 0.97 -10.49
C ALA A 155 10.02 -0.13 -11.34
N ALA A 156 10.79 -1.14 -11.78
CA ALA A 156 10.28 -2.29 -12.50
C ALA A 156 9.26 -3.07 -11.67
N THR A 157 9.52 -3.29 -10.36
CA THR A 157 8.53 -3.94 -9.48
C THR A 157 7.23 -3.14 -9.40
N LYS A 158 7.31 -1.82 -9.39
CA LYS A 158 6.14 -0.93 -9.31
C LYS A 158 5.41 -0.79 -10.65
N GLY A 159 6.13 -0.87 -11.77
CA GLY A 159 5.53 -0.99 -13.11
C GLY A 159 4.72 -2.28 -13.26
N ALA A 160 5.22 -3.39 -12.74
CA ALA A 160 4.48 -4.65 -12.71
C ALA A 160 3.13 -4.51 -11.94
N ILE A 161 3.13 -3.75 -10.84
CA ILE A 161 1.90 -3.47 -10.07
C ILE A 161 0.89 -2.66 -10.89
N GLU A 162 1.32 -1.64 -11.63
CA GLU A 162 0.41 -0.84 -12.49
C GLU A 162 -0.25 -1.70 -13.57
N VAL A 163 0.54 -2.58 -14.21
CA VAL A 163 0.02 -3.50 -15.23
C VAL A 163 -1.00 -4.47 -14.62
N MET A 164 -0.66 -5.12 -13.48
CA MET A 164 -1.58 -6.03 -12.80
C MET A 164 -2.85 -5.32 -12.33
N THR A 165 -2.75 -4.09 -11.86
CA THR A 165 -3.91 -3.24 -11.47
C THR A 165 -4.88 -3.07 -12.63
N ASN A 166 -4.38 -2.65 -13.79
CA ASN A 166 -5.21 -2.41 -14.97
C ASN A 166 -5.88 -3.69 -15.50
N ILE A 167 -5.16 -4.81 -15.50
CA ILE A 167 -5.70 -6.10 -15.97
C ILE A 167 -6.74 -6.63 -15.00
N LEU A 168 -6.44 -6.67 -13.69
CA LEU A 168 -7.35 -7.19 -12.67
C LEU A 168 -8.66 -6.39 -12.61
N ALA A 169 -8.61 -5.07 -12.85
CA ALA A 169 -9.81 -4.25 -12.94
C ALA A 169 -10.80 -4.75 -14.02
N LYS A 170 -10.29 -5.31 -15.11
CA LYS A 170 -11.10 -5.86 -16.20
C LYS A 170 -11.55 -7.29 -15.90
N GLU A 171 -10.71 -8.10 -15.25
CA GLU A 171 -11.01 -9.47 -14.86
C GLU A 171 -12.13 -9.56 -13.82
N LEU A 172 -12.25 -8.53 -12.95
CA LEU A 172 -13.31 -8.45 -11.95
C LEU A 172 -14.63 -7.84 -12.47
N ARG A 173 -14.79 -7.81 -13.80
CA ARG A 173 -16.03 -7.35 -14.45
C ARG A 173 -17.26 -8.03 -13.83
N GLY A 174 -18.30 -7.23 -13.56
CA GLY A 174 -19.58 -7.70 -13.00
C GLY A 174 -19.62 -7.82 -11.49
N LYS A 175 -18.48 -7.76 -10.79
CA LYS A 175 -18.43 -7.81 -9.32
C LYS A 175 -18.58 -6.44 -8.65
N GLY A 176 -18.58 -5.34 -9.42
CA GLY A 176 -18.60 -3.97 -8.87
C GLY A 176 -17.34 -3.60 -8.06
N ILE A 177 -16.28 -4.43 -8.14
CA ILE A 177 -15.01 -4.19 -7.46
C ILE A 177 -14.16 -3.26 -8.32
N THR A 178 -13.63 -2.18 -7.72
CA THR A 178 -12.65 -1.33 -8.39
C THR A 178 -11.23 -1.71 -7.97
N VAL A 179 -10.30 -1.66 -8.93
CA VAL A 179 -8.88 -1.91 -8.71
C VAL A 179 -8.10 -0.72 -9.24
N ASN A 180 -7.41 -0.01 -8.34
CA ASN A 180 -6.63 1.17 -8.68
C ASN A 180 -5.24 1.10 -8.05
N ALA A 181 -4.34 1.96 -8.48
CA ALA A 181 -3.06 2.18 -7.85
C ALA A 181 -2.90 3.63 -7.41
N VAL A 182 -2.17 3.84 -6.34
CA VAL A 182 -1.65 5.14 -5.92
C VAL A 182 -0.13 5.15 -6.17
N ALA A 183 0.38 6.24 -6.73
CA ALA A 183 1.80 6.45 -6.99
C ALA A 183 2.31 7.65 -6.18
N PRO A 184 2.75 7.45 -4.93
CA PRO A 184 3.25 8.52 -4.09
C PRO A 184 4.52 9.17 -4.68
N GLY A 185 4.68 10.46 -4.42
CA GLY A 185 5.95 11.16 -4.50
C GLY A 185 6.81 10.94 -3.25
N PRO A 186 7.92 11.68 -3.13
CA PRO A 186 8.73 11.69 -1.93
C PRO A 186 7.89 12.02 -0.71
N THR A 187 7.77 11.06 0.21
CA THR A 187 6.92 11.15 1.40
C THR A 187 7.77 11.00 2.66
N ALA A 188 7.59 11.86 3.65
CA ALA A 188 8.36 11.90 4.89
C ALA A 188 8.11 10.67 5.77
N THR A 189 8.76 9.57 5.43
CA THR A 189 8.75 8.29 6.16
C THR A 189 10.17 7.82 6.39
N ALA A 190 10.39 6.93 7.36
CA ALA A 190 11.70 6.31 7.57
C ALA A 190 12.22 5.66 6.28
N LEU A 191 11.37 4.94 5.53
CA LEU A 191 11.75 4.32 4.25
C LEU A 191 12.35 5.32 3.24
N PHE A 192 11.88 6.56 3.25
CA PHE A 192 12.37 7.60 2.33
C PHE A 192 13.54 8.40 2.94
N LEU A 193 13.48 8.73 4.25
CA LEU A 193 14.43 9.62 4.90
C LEU A 193 15.75 8.92 5.24
N ASP A 194 15.69 7.63 5.60
CA ASP A 194 16.87 6.88 6.05
C ASP A 194 17.98 6.90 4.99
N GLY A 195 19.18 7.26 5.42
CA GLY A 195 20.38 7.32 4.59
C GLY A 195 20.49 8.51 3.63
N LYS A 196 19.55 9.49 3.69
CA LYS A 196 19.64 10.71 2.86
C LYS A 196 20.12 11.91 3.66
N SER A 197 20.94 12.74 3.02
CA SER A 197 21.38 14.00 3.61
C SER A 197 20.26 15.05 3.62
N PRO A 198 20.31 16.04 4.55
CA PRO A 198 19.34 17.14 4.60
C PRO A 198 19.21 17.88 3.25
N GLU A 199 20.33 18.10 2.56
CA GLU A 199 20.37 18.79 1.26
C GLU A 199 19.64 18.00 0.18
N THR A 200 19.77 16.66 0.21
CA THR A 200 19.04 15.77 -0.72
C THR A 200 17.54 15.82 -0.43
N ILE A 201 17.15 15.78 0.84
CA ILE A 201 15.75 15.89 1.26
C ILE A 201 15.15 17.22 0.82
N GLU A 202 15.86 18.35 1.06
CA GLU A 202 15.41 19.67 0.67
C GLU A 202 15.27 19.80 -0.85
N ARG A 203 16.24 19.30 -1.61
CA ARG A 203 16.20 19.29 -3.08
C ARG A 203 14.97 18.52 -3.59
N MET A 204 14.67 17.36 -3.00
CA MET A 204 13.51 16.57 -3.38
C MET A 204 12.19 17.22 -2.99
N ALA A 205 12.15 17.92 -1.86
CA ALA A 205 10.99 18.70 -1.44
C ALA A 205 10.70 19.85 -2.43
N LYS A 206 11.74 20.59 -2.82
CA LYS A 206 11.64 21.71 -3.78
C LYS A 206 11.39 21.29 -5.23
N ALA A 207 11.61 20.02 -5.57
CA ALA A 207 11.35 19.52 -6.92
C ALA A 207 9.85 19.40 -7.23
N ALA A 208 9.00 19.22 -6.23
CA ALA A 208 7.56 19.23 -6.42
C ALA A 208 7.03 20.67 -6.49
N PRO A 209 6.06 20.99 -7.38
CA PRO A 209 5.42 22.32 -7.41
C PRO A 209 4.81 22.79 -6.09
N LEU A 210 4.42 21.88 -5.19
CA LEU A 210 3.97 22.24 -3.84
C LEU A 210 5.12 22.49 -2.84
N GLU A 211 6.38 22.41 -3.28
CA GLU A 211 7.63 22.71 -2.55
C GLU A 211 7.76 22.07 -1.16
N ARG A 212 7.20 20.88 -1.00
CA ARG A 212 7.32 20.08 0.22
C ARG A 212 7.33 18.59 -0.07
N LEU A 213 7.83 17.81 0.87
CA LEU A 213 7.56 16.37 0.89
C LEU A 213 6.08 16.14 1.17
N GLY A 214 5.54 15.04 0.63
CA GLY A 214 4.28 14.50 1.10
C GLY A 214 4.41 14.02 2.55
N THR A 215 3.31 14.02 3.28
CA THR A 215 3.19 13.37 4.59
C THR A 215 2.50 12.01 4.43
N PRO A 216 2.66 11.08 5.40
CA PRO A 216 1.84 9.87 5.43
C PRO A 216 0.33 10.14 5.34
N ASP A 217 -0.13 11.24 5.94
CA ASP A 217 -1.54 11.65 5.93
C ASP A 217 -2.01 12.14 4.56
N ASP A 218 -1.16 12.82 3.77
CA ASP A 218 -1.50 13.17 2.38
C ASP A 218 -1.85 11.92 1.56
N ILE A 219 -1.06 10.85 1.76
CA ILE A 219 -1.28 9.59 1.06
C ILE A 219 -2.48 8.84 1.64
N ALA A 220 -2.65 8.82 2.96
CA ALA A 220 -3.79 8.18 3.61
C ALA A 220 -5.12 8.83 3.18
N ASN A 221 -5.16 10.16 3.04
CA ASN A 221 -6.32 10.89 2.53
C ASN A 221 -6.64 10.52 1.08
N THR A 222 -5.61 10.37 0.23
CA THR A 222 -5.78 9.92 -1.16
C THR A 222 -6.32 8.48 -1.21
N VAL A 223 -5.82 7.59 -0.36
CA VAL A 223 -6.31 6.21 -0.23
C VAL A 223 -7.78 6.21 0.20
N ALA A 224 -8.14 6.96 1.25
CA ALA A 224 -9.52 7.04 1.75
C ALA A 224 -10.50 7.53 0.66
N LEU A 225 -10.09 8.50 -0.17
CA LEU A 225 -10.87 8.95 -1.31
C LEU A 225 -11.11 7.79 -2.31
N LEU A 226 -10.06 7.05 -2.68
CA LEU A 226 -10.13 6.01 -3.72
C LEU A 226 -10.87 4.75 -3.26
N VAL A 227 -10.86 4.43 -1.95
CA VAL A 227 -11.62 3.29 -1.42
C VAL A 227 -13.02 3.69 -0.96
N GLY A 228 -13.29 4.99 -0.85
CA GLY A 228 -14.58 5.53 -0.44
C GLY A 228 -15.67 5.36 -1.50
N PRO A 229 -16.93 5.59 -1.12
CA PRO A 229 -18.09 5.40 -2.01
C PRO A 229 -18.11 6.37 -3.20
N GLN A 230 -17.51 7.55 -3.08
CA GLN A 230 -17.50 8.58 -4.13
C GLN A 230 -16.60 8.19 -5.32
N ALA A 231 -15.61 7.30 -5.13
CA ALA A 231 -14.71 6.84 -6.18
C ALA A 231 -15.21 5.60 -6.94
N GLY A 232 -16.49 5.26 -6.85
CA GLY A 232 -17.04 4.05 -7.47
C GLY A 232 -16.91 3.96 -8.99
N TRP A 233 -16.65 5.09 -9.69
CA TRP A 233 -16.41 5.12 -11.14
C TRP A 233 -14.91 5.20 -11.52
N VAL A 234 -14.01 5.29 -10.53
CA VAL A 234 -12.56 5.25 -10.75
C VAL A 234 -12.11 3.80 -10.72
N ASN A 235 -11.69 3.27 -11.88
CA ASN A 235 -11.28 1.87 -12.00
C ASN A 235 -10.15 1.70 -13.02
N GLY A 236 -9.16 0.86 -12.72
CA GLY A 236 -8.00 0.58 -13.57
C GLY A 236 -7.01 1.74 -13.68
N GLN A 237 -7.04 2.71 -12.75
CA GLN A 237 -6.25 3.93 -12.83
C GLN A 237 -5.06 3.89 -11.88
N THR A 238 -3.98 4.59 -12.26
CA THR A 238 -2.88 4.95 -11.36
C THR A 238 -2.95 6.43 -11.05
N LEU A 239 -3.27 6.79 -9.81
CA LEU A 239 -3.32 8.17 -9.34
C LEU A 239 -1.98 8.58 -8.73
N ARG A 240 -1.35 9.59 -9.30
CA ARG A 240 -0.12 10.17 -8.75
C ARG A 240 -0.43 11.15 -7.63
N ALA A 241 -0.01 10.82 -6.40
CA ALA A 241 -0.13 11.66 -5.22
C ALA A 241 1.28 12.20 -4.85
N ASN A 242 1.74 13.23 -5.56
CA ASN A 242 3.16 13.61 -5.57
C ASN A 242 3.42 15.13 -5.58
N GLY A 243 2.40 15.95 -5.30
CA GLY A 243 2.55 17.41 -5.29
C GLY A 243 2.83 18.04 -6.66
N GLY A 244 2.51 17.33 -7.75
CA GLY A 244 2.73 17.79 -9.12
C GLY A 244 4.12 17.48 -9.68
N LEU A 245 4.86 16.54 -9.07
CA LEU A 245 6.26 16.24 -9.42
C LEU A 245 6.40 15.63 -10.82
N VAL A 246 5.45 14.78 -11.26
CA VAL A 246 5.36 14.17 -12.60
C VAL A 246 3.91 13.94 -13.02
#